data_09ad0355717e794539518213e568b30d
#
_entry.id   09ad0355717e794539518213e568b30d
#
_cell.length_a   1.000
_cell.length_b   1.000
_cell.length_c   1.000
_cell.angle_alpha   90.00
_cell.angle_beta   90.00
_cell.angle_gamma   90.00
#
_symmetry.space_group_name_H-M   'P 1'
#
loop_
_entity.id
_entity.type
_entity.pdbx_description
1 polymer ?
#
loop_
_entity_poly.entity_id
_entity_poly.type
_entity_poly.pdbx_seq_one_letter_code
_entity_poly.pdbx_strand_id
1 'polypeptide(L)'
;PGGARDSHESVLEAAIREAKEETGIDPVHLTPIQTFSDDHGSWRYDTVIAHATDELVARELNDESHEVRWVEIDEVDELTLHPSFEKSWPTLKGLVQAL
;
A
#
# COMPACT_ATOMS: atom_id res chain seq x y z
N PRO A 1 -0.78 3.32 3.00
CA PRO A 1 -0.76 4.62 2.31
C PRO A 1 -1.29 4.51 0.89
N GLY A 2 -1.91 5.55 0.42
CA GLY A 2 -2.45 5.57 -0.92
C GLY A 2 -3.08 6.91 -1.27
N GLY A 3 -3.44 7.06 -2.54
CA GLY A 3 -4.06 8.25 -3.06
C GLY A 3 -4.23 8.19 -4.57
N ALA A 4 -4.68 9.29 -5.16
CA ALA A 4 -4.89 9.36 -6.59
C ALA A 4 -3.57 9.48 -7.35
N ARG A 5 -3.51 8.79 -8.49
CA ARG A 5 -2.37 8.87 -9.39
C ARG A 5 -2.42 10.18 -10.18
N ASP A 6 -1.28 10.87 -10.28
CA ASP A 6 -1.14 12.03 -11.15
C ASP A 6 -1.08 11.59 -12.62
N SER A 7 -1.45 12.49 -13.55
CA SER A 7 -1.67 12.14 -14.95
C SER A 7 -0.44 11.58 -15.68
N HIS A 8 0.77 11.84 -15.18
CA HIS A 8 2.02 11.39 -15.80
C HIS A 8 2.72 10.28 -15.02
N GLU A 9 2.12 9.82 -13.93
CA GLU A 9 2.70 8.77 -13.09
C GLU A 9 2.22 7.38 -13.49
N SER A 10 3.11 6.40 -13.36
CA SER A 10 2.70 4.99 -13.36
C SER A 10 2.07 4.65 -12.00
N VAL A 11 1.39 3.51 -11.92
CA VAL A 11 0.83 3.01 -10.66
C VAL A 11 1.94 2.88 -9.61
N LEU A 12 3.07 2.31 -9.97
CA LEU A 12 4.20 2.12 -9.06
C LEU A 12 4.75 3.46 -8.56
N GLU A 13 4.94 4.42 -9.46
CA GLU A 13 5.43 5.74 -9.08
C GLU A 13 4.48 6.44 -8.11
N ALA A 14 3.17 6.35 -8.36
CA ALA A 14 2.16 6.92 -7.48
C ALA A 14 2.19 6.27 -6.10
N ALA A 15 2.25 4.94 -6.03
CA ALA A 15 2.29 4.21 -4.77
C ALA A 15 3.52 4.59 -3.94
N ILE A 16 4.69 4.68 -4.58
CA ILE A 16 5.94 5.07 -3.91
C ILE A 16 5.85 6.52 -3.40
N ARG A 17 5.34 7.43 -4.22
CA ARG A 17 5.18 8.84 -3.83
C ARG A 17 4.25 8.97 -2.63
N GLU A 18 3.08 8.34 -2.66
CA GLU A 18 2.12 8.40 -1.56
C GLU A 18 2.69 7.78 -0.27
N ALA A 19 3.41 6.67 -0.37
CA ALA A 19 4.04 6.06 0.79
C ALA A 19 5.05 7.01 1.44
N LYS A 20 5.87 7.69 0.62
CA LYS A 20 6.85 8.66 1.12
C LYS A 20 6.19 9.87 1.75
N GLU A 21 5.16 10.42 1.11
CA GLU A 21 4.44 11.61 1.61
C GLU A 21 3.74 11.33 2.93
N GLU A 22 3.13 10.16 3.08
CA GLU A 22 2.32 9.84 4.26
C GLU A 22 3.12 9.24 5.40
N THR A 23 4.19 8.51 5.12
CA THR A 23 4.90 7.72 6.13
C THR A 23 6.40 7.97 6.20
N GLY A 24 6.96 8.74 5.27
CA GLY A 24 8.39 8.97 5.20
C GLY A 24 9.23 7.79 4.72
N ILE A 25 8.58 6.75 4.19
CA ILE A 25 9.31 5.58 3.67
C ILE A 25 10.17 5.99 2.47
N ASP A 26 11.48 5.73 2.58
CA ASP A 26 12.41 5.94 1.48
C ASP A 26 12.29 4.78 0.49
N PRO A 27 12.10 5.07 -0.81
CA PRO A 27 11.99 4.03 -1.84
C PRO A 27 13.16 3.03 -1.88
N VAL A 28 14.34 3.42 -1.42
CA VAL A 28 15.52 2.53 -1.38
C VAL A 28 15.27 1.29 -0.49
N HIS A 29 14.36 1.41 0.48
CA HIS A 29 14.03 0.31 1.39
C HIS A 29 12.90 -0.59 0.88
N LEU A 30 12.40 -0.33 -0.33
CA LEU A 30 11.29 -1.10 -0.91
C LEU A 30 11.72 -1.80 -2.19
N THR A 31 11.37 -3.07 -2.32
CA THR A 31 11.53 -3.82 -3.56
C THR A 31 10.14 -4.22 -4.06
N PRO A 32 9.61 -3.54 -5.09
CA PRO A 32 8.31 -3.91 -5.64
C PRO A 32 8.31 -5.32 -6.19
N ILE A 33 7.25 -6.07 -5.91
CA ILE A 33 7.12 -7.46 -6.33
C ILE A 33 6.01 -7.61 -7.34
N GLN A 34 4.84 -7.05 -7.06
CA GLN A 34 3.63 -7.28 -7.83
C GLN A 34 2.63 -6.15 -7.61
N THR A 35 1.84 -5.87 -8.66
CA THR A 35 0.69 -4.95 -8.55
C THR A 35 -0.58 -5.75 -8.77
N PHE A 36 -1.52 -5.63 -7.84
CA PHE A 36 -2.86 -6.18 -7.96
C PHE A 36 -3.82 -5.05 -8.36
N SER A 37 -4.57 -5.25 -9.44
CA SER A 37 -5.52 -4.25 -9.92
C SER A 37 -6.95 -4.75 -9.78
N ASP A 38 -7.80 -3.94 -9.14
CA ASP A 38 -9.23 -4.18 -9.02
C ASP A 38 -9.94 -3.17 -9.92
N ASP A 39 -10.30 -3.63 -11.12
CA ASP A 39 -10.85 -2.78 -12.18
C ASP A 39 -12.38 -2.79 -12.14
N HIS A 40 -12.97 -1.61 -11.94
CA HIS A 40 -14.42 -1.41 -11.88
C HIS A 40 -14.99 -0.72 -13.14
N GLY A 41 -14.23 -0.66 -14.20
CA GLY A 41 -14.63 -0.05 -15.46
C GLY A 41 -14.36 1.46 -15.49
N SER A 42 -15.16 2.24 -14.75
CA SER A 42 -14.99 3.69 -14.69
C SER A 42 -13.85 4.15 -13.78
N TRP A 43 -13.39 3.28 -12.89
CA TRP A 43 -12.26 3.53 -12.01
C TRP A 43 -11.56 2.21 -11.66
N ARG A 44 -10.32 2.32 -11.22
CA ARG A 44 -9.48 1.17 -10.87
C ARG A 44 -8.74 1.42 -9.56
N TYR A 45 -8.69 0.40 -8.72
CA TYR A 45 -7.95 0.42 -7.46
C TYR A 45 -6.76 -0.51 -7.58
N ASP A 46 -5.55 0.07 -7.55
CA ASP A 46 -4.30 -0.68 -7.71
C ASP A 46 -3.56 -0.74 -6.37
N THR A 47 -3.07 -1.93 -6.03
CA THR A 47 -2.27 -2.14 -4.83
C THR A 47 -0.92 -2.72 -5.20
N VAL A 48 0.15 -2.04 -4.80
CA VAL A 48 1.52 -2.51 -5.02
C VAL A 48 1.98 -3.29 -3.81
N ILE A 49 2.43 -4.53 -4.04
CA ILE A 49 3.05 -5.37 -3.01
C ILE A 49 4.56 -5.21 -3.16
N ALA A 50 5.23 -4.92 -2.05
CA ALA A 50 6.67 -4.72 -2.03
C ALA A 50 7.29 -5.36 -0.79
N HIS A 51 8.52 -5.84 -0.92
CA HIS A 51 9.35 -6.22 0.23
C HIS A 51 9.94 -4.98 0.85
N ALA A 52 9.93 -4.91 2.17
CA ALA A 52 10.57 -3.87 2.94
C ALA A 52 11.84 -4.42 3.59
N THR A 53 12.91 -3.62 3.61
CA THR A 53 14.12 -3.99 4.33
C THR A 53 13.93 -3.82 5.84
N ASP A 54 14.76 -4.49 6.64
CA ASP A 54 14.72 -4.39 8.11
C ASP A 54 15.05 -2.97 8.61
N GLU A 55 15.69 -2.16 7.77
CA GLU A 55 16.07 -0.80 8.12
C GLU A 55 14.98 0.23 7.89
N LEU A 56 13.86 -0.19 7.30
CA LEU A 56 12.76 0.71 6.98
C LEU A 56 12.13 1.28 8.24
N VAL A 57 11.99 2.61 8.27
CA VAL A 57 11.30 3.34 9.34
C VAL A 57 10.13 4.08 8.72
N ALA A 58 8.93 3.90 9.28
CA ALA A 58 7.72 4.56 8.82
C ALA A 58 7.06 5.31 9.98
N ARG A 59 6.50 6.49 9.67
CA ARG A 59 5.82 7.33 10.66
C ARG A 59 4.80 8.22 9.95
N GLU A 60 3.83 8.74 10.70
CA GLU A 60 2.87 9.70 10.16
C GLU A 60 3.58 11.01 9.81
N LEU A 61 3.37 11.49 8.58
CA LEU A 61 3.91 12.77 8.11
C LEU A 61 2.85 13.78 7.71
N ASN A 62 1.58 13.36 7.61
CA ASN A 62 0.50 14.26 7.25
C ASN A 62 -0.81 13.89 7.96
N ASP A 63 -1.85 14.73 7.79
CA ASP A 63 -3.13 14.57 8.46
C ASP A 63 -4.00 13.44 7.89
N GLU A 64 -3.63 12.85 6.75
CA GLU A 64 -4.38 11.76 6.14
C GLU A 64 -4.15 10.44 6.86
N SER A 65 -3.01 10.29 7.54
CA SER A 65 -2.65 9.08 8.27
C SER A 65 -2.87 9.32 9.76
N HIS A 66 -3.83 8.60 10.36
CA HIS A 66 -4.11 8.68 11.79
C HIS A 66 -3.10 7.89 12.61
N GLU A 67 -2.58 6.81 12.05
CA GLU A 67 -1.62 5.94 12.71
C GLU A 67 -0.82 5.15 11.68
N VAL A 68 0.49 5.06 11.90
CA VAL A 68 1.37 4.22 11.09
C VAL A 68 2.05 3.22 12.03
N ARG A 69 1.87 1.92 11.76
CA ARG A 69 2.46 0.86 12.57
C ARG A 69 2.65 -0.41 11.74
N TRP A 70 3.50 -1.27 12.21
CA TRP A 70 3.63 -2.62 11.67
C TRP A 70 2.50 -3.51 12.20
N VAL A 71 1.89 -4.27 11.31
CA VAL A 71 0.77 -5.17 11.64
C VAL A 71 1.07 -6.56 11.09
N GLU A 72 0.89 -7.58 11.93
CA GLU A 72 1.00 -8.97 11.49
C GLU A 72 -0.07 -9.24 10.43
N ILE A 73 0.29 -10.02 9.40
CA ILE A 73 -0.61 -10.27 8.28
C ILE A 73 -1.95 -10.87 8.73
N ASP A 74 -1.94 -11.72 9.75
CA ASP A 74 -3.15 -12.35 10.26
C ASP A 74 -4.02 -11.42 11.10
N GLU A 75 -3.49 -10.26 11.48
CA GLU A 75 -4.21 -9.27 12.29
C GLU A 75 -4.83 -8.15 11.46
N VAL A 76 -4.49 -8.06 10.17
CA VAL A 76 -5.01 -7.01 9.30
C VAL A 76 -6.54 -7.07 9.19
N ASP A 77 -7.12 -8.27 9.17
CA ASP A 77 -8.56 -8.48 9.10
C ASP A 77 -9.32 -7.87 10.28
N GLU A 78 -8.64 -7.67 11.41
CA GLU A 78 -9.23 -7.12 12.63
C GLU A 78 -9.29 -5.60 12.63
N LEU A 79 -8.63 -4.96 11.66
CA LEU A 79 -8.60 -3.51 11.54
C LEU A 79 -9.79 -3.00 10.73
N THR A 80 -10.14 -1.72 10.97
CA THR A 80 -11.10 -1.03 10.11
C THR A 80 -10.37 -0.61 8.84
N LEU A 81 -10.69 -1.27 7.73
CA LEU A 81 -10.04 -1.06 6.45
C LEU A 81 -10.86 -0.13 5.55
N HIS A 82 -10.16 0.60 4.67
CA HIS A 82 -10.82 1.34 3.60
C HIS A 82 -11.67 0.35 2.77
N PRO A 83 -12.92 0.69 2.39
CA PRO A 83 -13.81 -0.26 1.71
C PRO A 83 -13.21 -0.94 0.47
N SER A 84 -12.49 -0.20 -0.35
CA SER A 84 -11.84 -0.77 -1.55
C SER A 84 -10.72 -1.73 -1.18
N PHE A 85 -9.95 -1.40 -0.15
CA PHE A 85 -8.88 -2.26 0.35
C PHE A 85 -9.46 -3.52 1.02
N GLU A 86 -10.54 -3.36 1.78
CA GLU A 86 -11.21 -4.51 2.41
C GLU A 86 -11.65 -5.55 1.40
N LYS A 87 -12.19 -5.11 0.26
CA LYS A 87 -12.59 -6.02 -0.82
C LYS A 87 -11.41 -6.75 -1.43
N SER A 88 -10.28 -6.09 -1.58
CA SER A 88 -9.07 -6.65 -2.18
C SER A 88 -8.27 -7.52 -1.21
N TRP A 89 -8.44 -7.31 0.09
CA TRP A 89 -7.58 -7.90 1.10
C TRP A 89 -7.51 -9.44 1.07
N PRO A 90 -8.61 -10.20 0.91
CA PRO A 90 -8.50 -11.66 0.84
C PRO A 90 -7.57 -12.14 -0.27
N THR A 91 -7.62 -11.50 -1.45
CA THR A 91 -6.73 -11.81 -2.56
C THR A 91 -5.29 -11.37 -2.26
N LEU A 92 -5.11 -10.16 -1.75
CA LEU A 92 -3.80 -9.61 -1.40
C LEU A 92 -3.13 -10.46 -0.32
N LYS A 93 -3.88 -10.88 0.70
CA LYS A 93 -3.38 -11.73 1.76
C LYS A 93 -2.80 -13.03 1.20
N GLY A 94 -3.53 -13.66 0.27
CA GLY A 94 -3.05 -14.87 -0.40
C GLY A 94 -1.77 -14.64 -1.19
N LEU A 95 -1.69 -13.52 -1.92
CA LEU A 95 -0.49 -13.18 -2.69
C LEU A 95 0.73 -12.94 -1.79
N VAL A 96 0.54 -12.24 -0.68
CA VAL A 96 1.61 -11.96 0.28
C VAL A 96 2.08 -13.25 0.96
N GLN A 97 1.15 -14.13 1.36
CA GLN A 97 1.48 -15.39 2.00
C GLN A 97 2.22 -16.36 1.06
N ALA A 98 2.05 -16.20 -0.25
CA ALA A 98 2.70 -17.03 -1.24
C ALA A 98 4.15 -16.60 -1.55
N LEU A 99 4.60 -15.48 -1.02
CA LEU A 99 5.95 -14.98 -1.24
C LEU A 99 7.02 -15.77 -0.49
#